data_09b8b1b17b7a735d12ada69d98f4c27f
#
_entry.id   09b8b1b17b7a735d12ada69d98f4c27f
#
_cell.length_a   1.000
_cell.length_b   1.000
_cell.length_c   1.000
_cell.angle_alpha   90.00
_cell.angle_beta   90.00
_cell.angle_gamma   90.00
#
_symmetry.space_group_name_H-M   'P 1'
#
loop_
_entity.id
_entity.type
_entity.pdbx_description
1 polymer ?
#
loop_
_entity_poly.entity_id
_entity_poly.type
_entity_poly.pdbx_seq_one_letter_code
_entity_poly.pdbx_strand_id
1 'polypeptide(L)'
;MSAPRPTLLVADDYPENCKLFSIYLRKDYEVVTALSAEAALARIQEGGIAAALLDINYQGGMSGLDLVRHLRADPALAALPTLALTAHASPEDRRACLDSGFDAYLSKPVLKAQMLTAVKTLLMEATTPGSSG
;
A
#
# COMPACT_ATOMS: atom_id res chain seq x y z
N MET A 1 -21.69 -4.40 19.11
CA MET A 1 -21.05 -4.99 17.93
C MET A 1 -20.16 -3.95 17.26
N SER A 2 -18.91 -4.27 17.04
CA SER A 2 -18.00 -3.33 16.43
C SER A 2 -18.18 -3.31 14.90
N ALA A 3 -17.88 -2.16 14.30
CA ALA A 3 -17.89 -2.05 12.86
C ALA A 3 -16.82 -2.96 12.24
N PRO A 4 -17.04 -3.43 11.02
CA PRO A 4 -15.99 -4.20 10.32
C PRO A 4 -14.73 -3.36 10.18
N ARG A 5 -13.59 -3.99 10.39
CA ARG A 5 -12.31 -3.31 10.21
C ARG A 5 -11.96 -3.26 8.72
N PRO A 6 -11.37 -2.15 8.25
CA PRO A 6 -10.91 -2.10 6.87
C PRO A 6 -9.84 -3.18 6.61
N THR A 7 -9.84 -3.71 5.40
CA THR A 7 -8.85 -4.70 5.00
C THR A 7 -7.71 -4.01 4.25
N LEU A 8 -6.49 -4.23 4.71
CA LEU A 8 -5.29 -3.69 4.09
C LEU A 8 -4.52 -4.82 3.42
N LEU A 9 -3.94 -4.54 2.27
CA LEU A 9 -3.01 -5.46 1.62
C LEU A 9 -1.59 -4.98 1.89
N VAL A 10 -0.73 -5.89 2.34
CA VAL A 10 0.69 -5.62 2.50
C VAL A 10 1.44 -6.54 1.56
N ALA A 11 2.19 -5.97 0.62
CA ALA A 11 2.94 -6.74 -0.36
C ALA A 11 4.43 -6.46 -0.23
N ASP A 12 5.21 -7.50 0.01
CA ASP A 12 6.66 -7.43 0.18
C ASP A 12 7.18 -8.83 -0.11
N ASP A 13 8.30 -8.95 -0.83
CA ASP A 13 8.82 -10.28 -1.18
C ASP A 13 9.54 -10.97 -0.02
N TYR A 14 9.72 -10.29 1.11
CA TYR A 14 10.25 -10.89 2.33
C TYR A 14 9.10 -11.21 3.27
N PRO A 15 8.84 -12.51 3.53
CA PRO A 15 7.75 -12.89 4.44
C PRO A 15 7.87 -12.27 5.83
N GLU A 16 9.10 -12.04 6.30
CA GLU A 16 9.34 -11.44 7.60
C GLU A 16 8.79 -10.02 7.65
N ASN A 17 8.92 -9.27 6.57
CA ASN A 17 8.38 -7.90 6.51
C ASN A 17 6.86 -7.93 6.51
N CYS A 18 6.26 -8.84 5.75
CA CYS A 18 4.81 -9.00 5.75
C CYS A 18 4.30 -9.32 7.14
N LYS A 19 4.99 -10.22 7.85
CA LYS A 19 4.61 -10.60 9.20
C LYS A 19 4.72 -9.41 10.15
N LEU A 20 5.83 -8.68 10.10
CA LEU A 20 6.05 -7.53 10.97
C LEU A 20 4.98 -6.46 10.76
N PHE A 21 4.73 -6.12 9.51
CA PHE A 21 3.74 -5.07 9.20
C PHE A 21 2.32 -5.53 9.56
N SER A 22 2.04 -6.82 9.42
CA SER A 22 0.75 -7.36 9.86
C SER A 22 0.59 -7.20 11.38
N ILE A 23 1.64 -7.46 12.14
CA ILE A 23 1.61 -7.28 13.59
C ILE A 23 1.35 -5.81 13.95
N TYR A 24 1.96 -4.88 13.22
CA TYR A 24 1.73 -3.46 13.46
C TYR A 24 0.26 -3.07 13.24
N LEU A 25 -0.39 -3.68 12.26
CA LEU A 25 -1.69 -3.21 11.76
C LEU A 25 -2.89 -4.01 12.27
N ARG A 26 -2.67 -5.25 12.72
CA ARG A 26 -3.78 -6.19 12.98
C ARG A 26 -4.73 -5.78 14.09
N LYS A 27 -4.32 -4.88 14.96
CA LYS A 27 -5.21 -4.44 16.04
C LYS A 27 -6.41 -3.67 15.48
N ASP A 28 -6.18 -2.85 14.48
CA ASP A 28 -7.20 -1.95 13.94
C ASP A 28 -7.68 -2.35 12.55
N TYR A 29 -6.97 -3.24 11.87
CA TYR A 29 -7.27 -3.60 10.48
C TYR A 29 -7.20 -5.10 10.26
N GLU A 30 -7.96 -5.56 9.26
CA GLU A 30 -7.73 -6.89 8.69
C GLU A 30 -6.55 -6.77 7.74
N VAL A 31 -5.62 -7.72 7.77
CA VAL A 31 -4.43 -7.64 6.93
C VAL A 31 -4.32 -8.89 6.08
N VAL A 32 -4.19 -8.68 4.77
CA VAL A 32 -3.84 -9.76 3.85
C VAL A 32 -2.48 -9.45 3.26
N THR A 33 -1.73 -10.47 2.89
CA THR A 33 -0.35 -10.29 2.44
C THR A 33 -0.14 -10.91 1.06
N ALA A 34 0.85 -10.39 0.35
CA ALA A 34 1.27 -10.93 -0.93
C ALA A 34 2.79 -10.85 -1.02
N LEU A 35 3.41 -11.81 -1.69
CA LEU A 35 4.87 -11.88 -1.77
C LEU A 35 5.42 -11.41 -3.12
N SER A 36 4.56 -10.93 -4.00
CA SER A 36 4.98 -10.38 -5.29
C SER A 36 3.97 -9.33 -5.73
N ALA A 37 4.38 -8.51 -6.69
CA ALA A 37 3.47 -7.52 -7.27
C ALA A 37 2.32 -8.21 -8.01
N GLU A 38 2.60 -9.30 -8.69
CA GLU A 38 1.57 -10.07 -9.41
C GLU A 38 0.53 -10.63 -8.46
N ALA A 39 0.98 -11.20 -7.34
CA ALA A 39 0.06 -11.72 -6.33
C ALA A 39 -0.75 -10.59 -5.69
N ALA A 40 -0.13 -9.43 -5.47
CA ALA A 40 -0.82 -8.27 -4.94
C ALA A 40 -1.92 -7.81 -5.90
N LEU A 41 -1.60 -7.72 -7.19
CA LEU A 41 -2.58 -7.33 -8.19
C LEU A 41 -3.77 -8.29 -8.22
N ALA A 42 -3.49 -9.58 -8.20
CA ALA A 42 -4.56 -10.58 -8.20
C ALA A 42 -5.48 -10.41 -7.00
N ARG A 43 -4.90 -10.17 -5.83
CA ARG A 43 -5.71 -9.98 -4.61
C ARG A 43 -6.53 -8.70 -4.67
N ILE A 44 -5.95 -7.62 -5.20
CA ILE A 44 -6.66 -6.35 -5.36
C ILE A 44 -7.85 -6.52 -6.31
N GLN A 45 -7.66 -7.27 -7.37
CA GLN A 45 -8.73 -7.50 -8.36
C GLN A 45 -9.91 -8.26 -7.77
N GLU A 46 -9.69 -9.04 -6.72
CA GLU A 46 -10.79 -9.73 -6.02
C GLU A 46 -11.71 -8.75 -5.27
N GLY A 47 -11.23 -7.55 -5.00
CA GLY A 47 -12.01 -6.54 -4.31
C GLY A 47 -11.89 -6.60 -2.80
N GLY A 48 -12.48 -5.63 -2.13
CA GLY A 48 -12.54 -5.59 -0.68
C GLY A 48 -11.31 -5.01 0.01
N ILE A 49 -10.34 -4.50 -0.75
CA ILE A 49 -9.12 -3.89 -0.18
C ILE A 49 -9.34 -2.39 -0.03
N ALA A 50 -9.16 -1.89 1.20
CA ALA A 50 -9.33 -0.48 1.48
C ALA A 50 -8.09 0.35 1.14
N ALA A 51 -6.91 -0.23 1.27
CA ALA A 51 -5.64 0.40 0.92
C ALA A 51 -4.57 -0.67 0.73
N ALA A 52 -3.57 -0.36 -0.07
CA ALA A 52 -2.46 -1.28 -0.34
C ALA A 52 -1.14 -0.65 0.03
N LEU A 53 -0.34 -1.38 0.81
CA LEU A 53 1.02 -1.02 1.18
C LEU A 53 1.95 -1.90 0.37
N LEU A 54 2.69 -1.29 -0.56
CA LEU A 54 3.40 -2.03 -1.60
C LEU A 54 4.89 -1.71 -1.57
N ASP A 55 5.72 -2.74 -1.49
CA ASP A 55 7.15 -2.58 -1.74
C ASP A 55 7.33 -2.13 -3.18
N ILE A 56 8.37 -1.34 -3.41
CA ILE A 56 8.70 -0.89 -4.76
C ILE A 56 9.53 -1.95 -5.49
N ASN A 57 10.41 -2.62 -4.77
CA ASN A 57 11.36 -3.56 -5.37
C ASN A 57 11.03 -4.99 -5.01
N TYR A 58 10.68 -5.78 -6.01
CA TYR A 58 10.50 -7.22 -5.86
C TYR A 58 11.58 -7.93 -6.66
N GLN A 59 11.90 -9.14 -6.25
CA GLN A 59 12.90 -9.94 -6.96
C GLN A 59 12.25 -10.56 -8.19
N GLY A 60 12.51 -9.94 -9.34
CA GLY A 60 11.96 -10.39 -10.61
C GLY A 60 10.51 -9.98 -10.79
N GLY A 61 10.05 -10.08 -12.01
CA GLY A 61 8.67 -9.76 -12.33
C GLY A 61 8.35 -8.27 -12.27
N MET A 62 7.10 -7.98 -12.00
CA MET A 62 6.59 -6.61 -11.97
C MET A 62 7.14 -5.86 -10.75
N SER A 63 7.52 -4.59 -10.92
CA SER A 63 7.92 -3.73 -9.81
C SER A 63 6.69 -3.11 -9.15
N GLY A 64 6.90 -2.51 -7.97
CA GLY A 64 5.83 -1.76 -7.32
C GLY A 64 5.40 -0.54 -8.12
N LEU A 65 6.33 0.10 -8.83
CA LEU A 65 5.99 1.23 -9.70
C LEU A 65 5.11 0.78 -10.86
N ASP A 66 5.45 -0.35 -11.48
CA ASP A 66 4.64 -0.92 -12.55
C ASP A 66 3.25 -1.28 -12.05
N LEU A 67 3.19 -1.87 -10.86
CA LEU A 67 1.92 -2.26 -10.25
C LEU A 67 1.01 -1.06 -10.06
N VAL A 68 1.52 0.02 -9.47
CA VAL A 68 0.67 1.18 -9.21
C VAL A 68 0.25 1.88 -10.52
N ARG A 69 1.10 1.88 -11.53
CA ARG A 69 0.71 2.40 -12.85
C ARG A 69 -0.43 1.58 -13.43
N HIS A 70 -0.35 0.26 -13.28
CA HIS A 70 -1.41 -0.63 -13.74
C HIS A 70 -2.73 -0.33 -13.02
N LEU A 71 -2.67 -0.14 -11.69
CA LEU A 71 -3.86 0.18 -10.91
C LEU A 71 -4.48 1.49 -11.37
N ARG A 72 -3.68 2.51 -11.60
CA ARG A 72 -4.19 3.83 -12.01
C ARG A 72 -4.78 3.81 -13.43
N ALA A 73 -4.33 2.90 -14.27
CA ALA A 73 -4.85 2.76 -15.62
C ALA A 73 -6.18 1.98 -15.68
N ASP A 74 -6.52 1.26 -14.63
CA ASP A 74 -7.75 0.46 -14.58
C ASP A 74 -8.84 1.28 -13.85
N PRO A 75 -9.93 1.67 -14.54
CA PRO A 75 -10.96 2.49 -13.89
C PRO A 75 -11.55 1.86 -12.63
N ALA A 76 -11.60 0.54 -12.54
CA ALA A 76 -12.13 -0.14 -11.37
C ALA A 76 -11.21 -0.04 -10.16
N LEU A 77 -9.91 0.20 -10.39
CA LEU A 77 -8.90 0.18 -9.34
C LEU A 77 -8.20 1.53 -9.17
N ALA A 78 -8.49 2.49 -10.02
CA ALA A 78 -7.74 3.75 -10.09
C ALA A 78 -7.82 4.58 -8.80
N ALA A 79 -8.83 4.39 -8.00
CA ALA A 79 -9.02 5.16 -6.76
C ALA A 79 -8.47 4.47 -5.52
N LEU A 80 -7.89 3.27 -5.65
CA LEU A 80 -7.37 2.54 -4.50
C LEU A 80 -6.23 3.31 -3.84
N PRO A 81 -6.33 3.64 -2.54
CA PRO A 81 -5.23 4.30 -1.84
C PRO A 81 -4.00 3.40 -1.77
N THR A 82 -2.84 3.95 -2.07
CA THR A 82 -1.59 3.17 -2.08
C THR A 82 -0.49 3.89 -1.33
N LEU A 83 0.30 3.11 -0.60
CA LEU A 83 1.47 3.57 0.13
C LEU A 83 2.69 2.80 -0.36
N ALA A 84 3.71 3.52 -0.78
CA ALA A 84 4.95 2.89 -1.21
C ALA A 84 5.86 2.63 -0.01
N LEU A 85 6.44 1.44 0.05
CA LEU A 85 7.45 1.07 1.04
C LEU A 85 8.76 0.87 0.29
N THR A 86 9.82 1.55 0.72
CA THR A 86 11.08 1.49 -0.01
C THR A 86 12.28 1.56 0.92
N ALA A 87 13.34 0.82 0.57
CA ALA A 87 14.63 0.94 1.23
C ALA A 87 15.44 2.12 0.69
N HIS A 88 15.00 2.72 -0.39
CA HIS A 88 15.70 3.82 -1.06
C HIS A 88 14.90 5.11 -0.87
N ALA A 89 15.49 6.06 -0.15
CA ALA A 89 14.80 7.25 0.30
C ALA A 89 15.34 8.53 -0.33
N SER A 90 15.95 8.45 -1.53
CA SER A 90 16.43 9.66 -2.20
C SER A 90 15.26 10.50 -2.68
N PRO A 91 15.45 11.82 -2.85
CA PRO A 91 14.39 12.66 -3.41
C PRO A 91 13.92 12.19 -4.78
N GLU A 92 14.82 11.65 -5.60
CA GLU A 92 14.46 11.12 -6.92
C GLU A 92 13.58 9.89 -6.80
N ASP A 93 13.88 9.00 -5.85
CA ASP A 93 13.08 7.79 -5.63
C ASP A 93 11.70 8.16 -5.15
N ARG A 94 11.61 9.12 -4.22
CA ARG A 94 10.32 9.59 -3.73
C ARG A 94 9.49 10.17 -4.86
N ARG A 95 10.11 11.00 -5.71
CA ARG A 95 9.41 11.60 -6.84
C ARG A 95 8.91 10.52 -7.80
N ALA A 96 9.75 9.51 -8.08
CA ALA A 96 9.36 8.41 -8.97
C ALA A 96 8.12 7.68 -8.42
N CYS A 97 8.06 7.47 -7.12
CA CYS A 97 6.90 6.83 -6.49
C CYS A 97 5.65 7.67 -6.70
N LEU A 98 5.72 8.95 -6.37
CA LEU A 98 4.55 9.83 -6.47
C LEU A 98 4.11 10.01 -7.91
N ASP A 99 5.08 10.17 -8.82
CA ASP A 99 4.78 10.33 -10.25
C ASP A 99 4.16 9.07 -10.85
N SER A 100 4.47 7.90 -10.28
CA SER A 100 3.89 6.65 -10.75
C SER A 100 2.46 6.44 -10.29
N GLY A 101 2.02 7.19 -9.28
CA GLY A 101 0.64 7.12 -8.82
C GLY A 101 0.45 6.73 -7.37
N PHE A 102 1.53 6.55 -6.60
CA PHE A 102 1.41 6.31 -5.16
C PHE A 102 0.91 7.56 -4.45
N ASP A 103 0.05 7.35 -3.46
CA ASP A 103 -0.51 8.45 -2.67
C ASP A 103 0.39 8.87 -1.53
N ALA A 104 1.21 7.95 -1.03
CA ALA A 104 2.10 8.19 0.10
C ALA A 104 3.32 7.29 0.00
N TYR A 105 4.28 7.50 0.90
CA TYR A 105 5.56 6.84 0.81
C TYR A 105 6.19 6.79 2.21
N LEU A 106 6.78 5.65 2.54
CA LEU A 106 7.56 5.48 3.77
C LEU A 106 8.87 4.78 3.43
N SER A 107 9.95 5.22 4.05
CA SER A 107 11.25 4.56 3.87
C SER A 107 11.47 3.52 4.96
N LYS A 108 12.04 2.40 4.57
CA LYS A 108 12.41 1.33 5.50
C LYS A 108 13.72 1.71 6.22
N PRO A 109 13.90 1.33 7.46
CA PRO A 109 12.96 0.57 8.30
C PRO A 109 11.81 1.43 8.79
N VAL A 110 10.61 0.85 8.82
CA VAL A 110 9.40 1.58 9.18
C VAL A 110 9.03 1.26 10.62
N LEU A 111 8.85 2.30 11.42
CA LEU A 111 8.40 2.15 12.80
C LEU A 111 6.89 1.99 12.84
N LYS A 112 6.40 1.27 13.87
CA LYS A 112 4.97 1.02 14.01
C LYS A 112 4.16 2.33 14.00
N ALA A 113 4.61 3.33 14.76
CA ALA A 113 3.87 4.61 14.84
C ALA A 113 3.82 5.31 13.49
N GLN A 114 4.91 5.25 12.71
CA GLN A 114 4.93 5.84 11.37
C GLN A 114 3.93 5.18 10.46
N MET A 115 3.87 3.84 10.49
CA MET A 115 2.97 3.09 9.63
C MET A 115 1.52 3.36 10.01
N LEU A 116 1.21 3.34 11.29
CA LEU A 116 -0.16 3.57 11.75
C LEU A 116 -0.64 4.97 11.38
N THR A 117 0.20 5.98 11.55
CA THR A 117 -0.14 7.35 11.18
C THR A 117 -0.36 7.47 9.68
N ALA A 118 0.55 6.89 8.89
CA ALA A 118 0.46 6.99 7.42
C ALA A 118 -0.79 6.29 6.89
N VAL A 119 -1.11 5.13 7.42
CA VAL A 119 -2.30 4.38 6.98
C VAL A 119 -3.57 5.15 7.37
N LYS A 120 -3.61 5.67 8.58
CA LYS A 120 -4.77 6.44 9.04
C LYS A 120 -5.01 7.66 8.15
N THR A 121 -3.96 8.40 7.85
CA THR A 121 -4.04 9.57 6.97
C THR A 121 -4.51 9.16 5.58
N LEU A 122 -3.95 8.08 5.05
CA LEU A 122 -4.29 7.58 3.74
C LEU A 122 -5.78 7.23 3.64
N LEU A 123 -6.31 6.53 4.63
CA LEU A 123 -7.71 6.14 4.64
C LEU A 123 -8.64 7.33 4.85
N MET A 124 -8.23 8.29 5.67
CA MET A 124 -9.03 9.49 5.91
C MET A 124 -9.14 10.33 4.64
N GLU A 125 -8.06 10.49 3.91
CA GLU A 125 -8.08 11.25 2.66
C GLU A 125 -8.95 10.58 1.61
N ALA A 126 -8.90 9.24 1.57
CA ALA A 126 -9.70 8.49 0.60
C ALA A 126 -11.20 8.57 0.88
N THR A 127 -11.58 8.74 2.16
CA THR A 127 -12.98 8.74 2.56
C THR A 127 -13.57 10.14 2.68
N THR A 128 -12.82 11.18 2.35
CA THR A 128 -13.29 12.57 2.45
C THR A 128 -13.68 13.07 1.05
N PRO A 129 -14.94 12.92 0.65
CA PRO A 129 -15.35 13.33 -0.69
C PRO A 129 -15.25 14.84 -0.83
N GLY A 130 -14.78 15.27 -1.98
CA GLY A 130 -14.69 16.70 -2.29
C GLY A 130 -13.56 17.43 -1.60
N SER A 131 -12.78 16.74 -0.78
CA SER A 131 -11.63 17.36 -0.11
C SER A 131 -10.57 17.80 -1.09
N SER A 132 -10.58 17.20 -2.23
CA SER A 132 -9.67 17.56 -3.31
C SER A 132 -10.06 18.88 -3.92
N GLY A 133 -11.11 19.34 -3.50
CA GLY A 133 -11.67 20.57 -4.04
C GLY A 133 -10.65 21.40 -4.58
#